data_66fb1d3afb07e15ec42749b98ccd3053
#
_entry.id   66fb1d3afb07e15ec42749b98ccd3053
#
_cell.length_a   1.000
_cell.length_b   1.000
_cell.length_c   1.000
_cell.angle_alpha   90.00
_cell.angle_beta   90.00
_cell.angle_gamma   90.00
#
_symmetry.space_group_name_H-M   'P 1'
#
loop_
_entity.id
_entity.type
_entity.pdbx_description
1 polymer ?
#
loop_
_entity_poly.entity_id
_entity_poly.type
_entity_poly.pdbx_seq_one_letter_code
_entity_poly.pdbx_strand_id
1 'polypeptide(L)'
;MRFAQISTRFAQISTRFAQLFPGPRRPRPVLLRTKMKNNEKLPPIAVNRKARFDYFIEERLEAGISLMGWEVKSMRAGKAQIAEAYVYVKNGEAFLFGAHLSPLTSASTHVETDPTRTRKLLLNRRELDHLVGAVERRGYTLVPLELYWKAGRAKLEVGLAKGKKQHDKRHTEKDRDWQRDKGRIMKAMRR
;
A
#
# COMPACT_ATOMS: atom_id res chain seq x y z
N MET A 1 -22.36 26.29 75.60
CA MET A 1 -21.51 26.49 74.42
C MET A 1 -20.53 25.32 74.18
N ARG A 2 -20.96 24.06 74.19
CA ARG A 2 -20.03 22.88 73.91
C ARG A 2 -20.47 21.99 72.76
N PHE A 3 -21.60 22.25 72.12
CA PHE A 3 -22.12 21.41 71.05
C PHE A 3 -21.66 21.85 69.62
N ALA A 4 -21.22 23.09 69.45
CA ALA A 4 -20.84 23.62 68.16
C ALA A 4 -19.43 23.17 67.70
N GLN A 5 -18.54 22.79 68.60
CA GLN A 5 -17.16 22.38 68.27
C GLN A 5 -17.02 20.92 67.82
N ILE A 6 -18.01 20.06 68.10
CA ILE A 6 -17.98 18.64 67.71
C ILE A 6 -18.37 18.49 66.26
N SER A 7 -19.29 19.33 65.79
CA SER A 7 -19.74 19.26 64.38
C SER A 7 -18.67 19.63 63.36
N THR A 8 -17.78 20.60 63.70
CA THR A 8 -16.73 21.08 62.79
C THR A 8 -15.56 20.09 62.70
N ARG A 9 -15.29 19.30 63.73
CA ARG A 9 -14.26 18.26 63.65
C ARG A 9 -14.64 17.03 62.82
N PHE A 10 -15.92 16.65 62.81
CA PHE A 10 -16.43 15.55 61.96
C PHE A 10 -16.41 15.91 60.48
N ALA A 11 -16.69 17.15 60.12
CA ALA A 11 -16.65 17.63 58.75
C ALA A 11 -15.19 17.63 58.19
N GLN A 12 -14.22 17.97 58.99
CA GLN A 12 -12.79 17.96 58.56
C GLN A 12 -12.18 16.56 58.42
N ILE A 13 -12.67 15.57 59.18
CA ILE A 13 -12.21 14.18 59.03
C ILE A 13 -12.80 13.54 57.78
N SER A 14 -14.03 13.85 57.43
CA SER A 14 -14.69 13.34 56.24
C SER A 14 -14.00 13.80 54.94
N THR A 15 -13.51 15.05 54.89
CA THR A 15 -12.83 15.63 53.71
C THR A 15 -11.42 15.06 53.54
N ARG A 16 -10.72 14.69 54.61
CA ARG A 16 -9.39 14.06 54.51
C ARG A 16 -9.45 12.60 54.11
N PHE A 17 -10.53 11.87 54.44
CA PHE A 17 -10.70 10.48 54.02
C PHE A 17 -11.04 10.34 52.52
N ALA A 18 -11.68 11.33 51.90
CA ALA A 18 -11.97 11.35 50.47
C ALA A 18 -10.71 11.57 49.61
N GLN A 19 -9.65 12.12 50.18
CA GLN A 19 -8.40 12.32 49.44
C GLN A 19 -7.44 11.10 49.46
N LEU A 20 -7.63 10.18 50.43
CA LEU A 20 -6.77 8.99 50.55
C LEU A 20 -7.22 7.78 49.68
N PHE A 21 -8.44 7.73 49.26
CA PHE A 21 -8.97 6.70 48.38
C PHE A 21 -9.54 7.33 47.10
N PRO A 22 -8.71 7.45 46.03
CA PRO A 22 -9.31 7.82 44.72
C PRO A 22 -10.32 6.75 44.33
N GLY A 23 -11.58 7.15 44.26
CA GLY A 23 -12.68 6.27 43.84
C GLY A 23 -12.36 5.53 42.56
N PRO A 24 -13.07 4.44 42.22
CA PRO A 24 -12.77 3.60 41.06
C PRO A 24 -12.70 4.47 39.82
N ARG A 25 -11.51 4.54 39.24
CA ARG A 25 -11.29 5.27 37.98
C ARG A 25 -12.27 4.70 36.96
N ARG A 26 -13.15 5.55 36.45
CA ARG A 26 -14.04 5.16 35.35
C ARG A 26 -13.20 4.48 34.29
N PRO A 27 -13.56 3.27 33.81
CA PRO A 27 -12.83 2.61 32.77
C PRO A 27 -12.78 3.57 31.56
N ARG A 28 -11.59 3.87 31.08
CA ARG A 28 -11.44 4.62 29.84
C ARG A 28 -12.21 3.88 28.78
N PRO A 29 -13.02 4.56 27.93
CA PRO A 29 -13.72 3.89 26.87
C PRO A 29 -12.65 3.14 26.07
N VAL A 30 -12.71 1.81 26.12
CA VAL A 30 -11.95 0.95 25.23
C VAL A 30 -12.54 1.25 23.86
N LEU A 31 -11.88 2.13 23.10
CA LEU A 31 -12.13 2.25 21.70
C LEU A 31 -12.03 0.82 21.17
N LEU A 32 -13.19 0.20 20.93
CA LEU A 32 -13.30 -1.04 20.19
C LEU A 32 -12.59 -0.79 18.86
N ARG A 33 -11.30 -1.11 18.86
CA ARG A 33 -10.51 -1.18 17.65
C ARG A 33 -11.20 -2.26 16.82
N THR A 34 -12.14 -1.83 15.99
CA THR A 34 -12.78 -2.68 14.99
C THR A 34 -11.65 -3.45 14.34
N LYS A 35 -11.62 -4.77 14.57
CA LYS A 35 -10.74 -5.68 13.82
C LYS A 35 -11.17 -5.53 12.37
N MET A 36 -10.60 -4.53 11.66
CA MET A 36 -10.65 -4.50 10.22
C MET A 36 -10.20 -5.88 9.78
N LYS A 37 -10.96 -6.51 8.92
CA LYS A 37 -10.55 -7.76 8.27
C LYS A 37 -9.22 -7.47 7.60
N ASN A 38 -8.12 -7.84 8.28
CA ASN A 38 -6.75 -7.45 7.95
C ASN A 38 -6.26 -7.95 6.59
N ASN A 39 -7.15 -8.50 5.76
CA ASN A 39 -6.81 -9.15 4.50
C ASN A 39 -7.35 -8.43 3.26
N GLU A 40 -8.05 -7.30 3.42
CA GLU A 40 -8.56 -6.55 2.27
C GLU A 40 -7.44 -5.74 1.61
N LYS A 41 -7.34 -5.86 0.29
CA LYS A 41 -6.50 -5.03 -0.55
C LYS A 41 -7.05 -3.61 -0.52
N LEU A 42 -6.28 -2.67 0.01
CA LEU A 42 -6.62 -1.26 -0.06
C LEU A 42 -6.51 -0.74 -1.52
N PRO A 43 -7.13 0.40 -1.84
CA PRO A 43 -6.99 0.99 -3.16
C PRO A 43 -5.51 1.16 -3.53
N PRO A 44 -5.15 0.96 -4.82
CA PRO A 44 -3.76 1.02 -5.25
C PRO A 44 -3.19 2.44 -5.09
N ILE A 45 -1.97 2.53 -4.60
CA ILE A 45 -1.22 3.77 -4.46
C ILE A 45 -0.72 4.24 -5.81
N ALA A 46 -0.19 3.31 -6.60
CA ALA A 46 0.30 3.55 -7.95
C ALA A 46 -0.09 2.40 -8.88
N VAL A 47 -0.48 2.74 -10.11
CA VAL A 47 -0.90 1.77 -11.14
C VAL A 47 -0.12 2.02 -12.41
N ASN A 48 0.49 0.97 -12.94
CA ASN A 48 1.16 1.01 -14.23
C ASN A 48 0.15 0.75 -15.37
N ARG A 49 -0.46 1.83 -15.86
CA ARG A 49 -1.42 1.74 -16.98
C ARG A 49 -0.72 1.41 -18.30
N LYS A 50 0.54 1.83 -18.46
CA LYS A 50 1.37 1.58 -19.66
C LYS A 50 1.65 0.08 -19.83
N ALA A 51 1.90 -0.62 -18.73
CA ALA A 51 2.12 -2.07 -18.77
C ALA A 51 0.96 -2.84 -19.39
N ARG A 52 -0.28 -2.48 -19.06
CA ARG A 52 -1.49 -3.11 -19.64
C ARG A 52 -1.69 -2.80 -21.13
N PHE A 53 -1.13 -1.68 -21.57
CA PHE A 53 -1.18 -1.29 -22.98
C PHE A 53 -0.11 -2.01 -23.79
N ASP A 54 1.13 -2.03 -23.30
CA ASP A 54 2.30 -2.53 -24.02
C ASP A 54 2.44 -4.04 -23.98
N TYR A 55 1.91 -4.68 -22.95
CA TYR A 55 2.11 -6.10 -22.68
C TYR A 55 0.79 -6.87 -22.57
N PHE A 56 0.83 -8.12 -22.98
CA PHE A 56 -0.18 -9.11 -22.65
C PHE A 56 0.21 -9.80 -21.33
N ILE A 57 -0.62 -9.64 -20.30
CA ILE A 57 -0.35 -10.16 -18.96
C ILE A 57 -1.00 -11.54 -18.87
N GLU A 58 -0.20 -12.58 -18.72
CA GLU A 58 -0.68 -13.95 -18.58
C GLU A 58 -0.94 -14.32 -17.12
N GLU A 59 -0.03 -13.96 -16.22
CA GLU A 59 -0.11 -14.31 -14.82
C GLU A 59 0.17 -13.09 -13.93
N ARG A 60 -0.39 -13.08 -12.74
CA ARG A 60 -0.19 -12.03 -11.73
C ARG A 60 0.21 -12.66 -10.42
N LEU A 61 1.27 -12.16 -9.82
CA LEU A 61 1.79 -12.61 -8.54
C LEU A 61 1.88 -11.43 -7.57
N GLU A 62 1.65 -11.71 -6.30
CA GLU A 62 1.76 -10.73 -5.22
C GLU A 62 3.11 -10.85 -4.55
N ALA A 63 3.98 -9.86 -4.73
CA ALA A 63 5.27 -9.78 -4.05
C ALA A 63 5.23 -8.82 -2.86
N GLY A 64 5.94 -9.14 -1.79
CA GLY A 64 6.33 -8.16 -0.79
C GLY A 64 7.41 -7.24 -1.35
N ILE A 65 7.59 -6.06 -0.78
CA ILE A 65 8.64 -5.11 -1.16
C ILE A 65 9.41 -4.65 0.06
N SER A 66 10.75 -4.67 -0.02
CA SER A 66 11.64 -4.17 1.02
C SER A 66 11.81 -2.66 0.89
N LEU A 67 11.32 -1.91 1.88
CA LEU A 67 11.29 -0.45 1.88
C LEU A 67 12.06 0.13 3.07
N MET A 68 12.62 1.31 2.88
CA MET A 68 13.15 2.15 3.95
C MET A 68 12.02 2.95 4.63
N GLY A 69 12.26 3.45 5.84
CA GLY A 69 11.24 4.17 6.61
C GLY A 69 10.67 5.40 5.91
N TRP A 70 11.51 6.16 5.19
CA TRP A 70 11.07 7.33 4.42
C TRP A 70 10.23 6.94 3.19
N GLU A 71 10.53 5.80 2.55
CA GLU A 71 9.74 5.27 1.43
C GLU A 71 8.33 4.86 1.86
N VAL A 72 8.22 4.25 3.05
CA VAL A 72 6.93 3.92 3.66
C VAL A 72 6.09 5.18 3.88
N LYS A 73 6.71 6.27 4.36
CA LYS A 73 6.03 7.56 4.54
C LYS A 73 5.58 8.14 3.20
N SER A 74 6.45 8.12 2.19
CA SER A 74 6.15 8.53 0.81
C SER A 74 4.97 7.76 0.21
N MET A 75 4.97 6.44 0.35
CA MET A 75 3.87 5.61 -0.13
C MET A 75 2.55 5.91 0.58
N ARG A 76 2.57 6.17 1.89
CA ARG A 76 1.37 6.58 2.64
C ARG A 76 0.82 7.93 2.17
N ALA A 77 1.70 8.81 1.72
CA ALA A 77 1.33 10.09 1.11
C ALA A 77 0.92 9.98 -0.37
N GLY A 78 0.88 8.78 -0.95
CA GLY A 78 0.54 8.55 -2.35
C GLY A 78 1.61 9.03 -3.35
N LYS A 79 2.83 9.31 -2.88
CA LYS A 79 3.93 9.83 -3.72
C LYS A 79 4.80 8.71 -4.28
N ALA A 80 4.18 7.77 -5.00
CA ALA A 80 4.87 6.66 -5.65
C ALA A 80 4.48 6.57 -7.13
N GLN A 81 5.44 6.30 -8.01
CA GLN A 81 5.24 6.10 -9.44
C GLN A 81 6.00 4.85 -9.90
N ILE A 82 5.31 3.99 -10.66
CA ILE A 82 5.84 2.73 -11.16
C ILE A 82 5.68 2.59 -12.69
N ALA A 83 5.33 3.67 -13.39
CA ALA A 83 5.01 3.62 -14.82
C ALA A 83 6.19 3.18 -15.70
N GLU A 84 7.40 3.54 -15.31
CA GLU A 84 8.64 3.24 -16.03
C GLU A 84 9.51 2.19 -15.32
N ALA A 85 8.97 1.63 -14.24
CA ALA A 85 9.65 0.60 -13.49
C ALA A 85 9.56 -0.76 -14.21
N TYR A 86 10.56 -1.58 -13.97
CA TYR A 86 10.57 -2.99 -14.40
C TYR A 86 11.09 -3.89 -13.28
N VAL A 87 10.76 -5.17 -13.39
CA VAL A 87 11.23 -6.18 -12.45
C VAL A 87 12.24 -7.07 -13.15
N TYR A 88 13.35 -7.35 -12.49
CA TYR A 88 14.35 -8.30 -12.98
C TYR A 88 14.74 -9.28 -11.89
N VAL A 89 15.25 -10.42 -12.30
CA VAL A 89 15.78 -11.44 -11.41
C VAL A 89 17.29 -11.51 -11.57
N LYS A 90 18.00 -11.50 -10.44
CA LYS A 90 19.46 -11.63 -10.38
C LYS A 90 19.84 -12.47 -9.17
N ASN A 91 20.72 -13.43 -9.36
CA ASN A 91 21.22 -14.32 -8.30
C ASN A 91 20.10 -15.03 -7.51
N GLY A 92 19.02 -15.41 -8.18
CA GLY A 92 17.89 -16.05 -7.52
C GLY A 92 17.08 -15.14 -6.60
N GLU A 93 17.12 -13.83 -6.84
CA GLU A 93 16.33 -12.80 -6.13
C GLU A 93 15.67 -11.86 -7.14
N ALA A 94 14.46 -11.39 -6.82
CA ALA A 94 13.74 -10.43 -7.66
C ALA A 94 13.94 -9.00 -7.15
N PHE A 95 14.09 -8.07 -8.07
CA PHE A 95 14.31 -6.65 -7.78
C PHE A 95 13.39 -5.77 -8.62
N LEU A 96 12.91 -4.70 -8.01
CA LEU A 96 12.18 -3.61 -8.66
C LEU A 96 13.17 -2.47 -8.94
N PHE A 97 13.32 -2.11 -10.22
CA PHE A 97 14.17 -1.00 -10.67
C PHE A 97 13.33 0.09 -11.33
N GLY A 98 13.79 1.34 -11.23
CA GLY A 98 13.15 2.48 -11.89
C GLY A 98 11.82 2.92 -11.27
N ALA A 99 11.42 2.37 -10.13
CA ALA A 99 10.26 2.89 -9.39
C ALA A 99 10.65 4.17 -8.64
N HIS A 100 9.92 5.24 -8.85
CA HIS A 100 10.18 6.53 -8.25
C HIS A 100 9.29 6.74 -7.00
N LEU A 101 9.92 6.91 -5.84
CA LEU A 101 9.27 7.30 -4.60
C LEU A 101 9.82 8.66 -4.16
N SER A 102 8.98 9.70 -4.24
CA SER A 102 9.41 11.07 -3.89
C SER A 102 9.54 11.21 -2.37
N PRO A 103 10.71 11.61 -1.84
CA PRO A 103 10.84 11.88 -0.42
C PRO A 103 9.94 13.04 0.00
N LEU A 104 9.42 12.98 1.23
CA LEU A 104 8.66 14.07 1.81
C LEU A 104 9.63 15.13 2.37
N THR A 105 9.22 16.39 2.37
CA THR A 105 9.98 17.50 2.99
C THR A 105 10.26 17.28 4.47
N SER A 106 9.45 16.48 5.13
CA SER A 106 9.63 16.03 6.52
C SER A 106 10.58 14.83 6.67
N ALA A 107 11.22 14.37 5.58
CA ALA A 107 12.25 13.37 5.70
C ALA A 107 13.47 13.97 6.41
N SER A 108 14.05 13.23 7.36
CA SER A 108 15.22 13.68 8.10
C SER A 108 16.36 14.05 7.15
N THR A 109 16.97 15.20 7.35
CA THR A 109 18.12 15.70 6.57
C THR A 109 19.36 14.80 6.65
N HIS A 110 19.38 13.85 7.60
CA HIS A 110 20.50 12.93 7.82
C HIS A 110 20.37 11.61 7.06
N VAL A 111 19.31 11.40 6.29
CA VAL A 111 19.10 10.16 5.51
C VAL A 111 19.27 10.47 4.04
N GLU A 112 20.24 9.83 3.41
CA GLU A 112 20.34 9.83 1.94
C GLU A 112 19.06 9.23 1.36
N THR A 113 18.31 10.04 0.63
CA THR A 113 17.07 9.64 -0.01
C THR A 113 17.29 9.53 -1.51
N ASP A 114 17.57 8.31 -1.99
CA ASP A 114 17.55 8.03 -3.43
C ASP A 114 16.13 7.60 -3.86
N PRO A 115 15.40 8.47 -4.60
CA PRO A 115 14.04 8.18 -5.04
C PRO A 115 13.95 6.97 -5.97
N THR A 116 15.03 6.68 -6.72
CA THR A 116 15.06 5.67 -7.79
C THR A 116 15.76 4.37 -7.38
N ARG A 117 16.14 4.24 -6.14
CA ARG A 117 16.81 3.09 -5.56
C ARG A 117 16.20 1.75 -6.02
N THR A 118 17.06 0.77 -6.25
CA THR A 118 16.64 -0.62 -6.48
C THR A 118 16.08 -1.23 -5.21
N ARG A 119 14.91 -1.87 -5.29
CA ARG A 119 14.19 -2.46 -4.16
C ARG A 119 14.04 -3.95 -4.32
N LYS A 120 14.41 -4.70 -3.29
CA LYS A 120 14.26 -6.15 -3.29
C LYS A 120 12.78 -6.51 -3.15
N LEU A 121 12.33 -7.48 -3.95
CA LEU A 121 11.02 -8.08 -3.87
C LEU A 121 11.08 -9.38 -3.07
N LEU A 122 10.06 -9.59 -2.26
CA LEU A 122 9.93 -10.75 -1.40
C LEU A 122 8.87 -11.69 -2.00
N LEU A 123 9.34 -12.75 -2.61
CA LEU A 123 8.54 -13.82 -3.22
C LEU A 123 8.84 -15.15 -2.55
N ASN A 124 7.92 -16.10 -2.62
CA ASN A 124 8.18 -17.46 -2.25
C ASN A 124 9.18 -18.11 -3.23
N ARG A 125 9.99 -19.04 -2.74
CA ARG A 125 11.01 -19.69 -3.58
C ARG A 125 10.40 -20.35 -4.82
N ARG A 126 9.26 -21.02 -4.68
CA ARG A 126 8.56 -21.67 -5.79
C ARG A 126 8.07 -20.68 -6.85
N GLU A 127 7.53 -19.54 -6.41
CA GLU A 127 7.10 -18.46 -7.31
C GLU A 127 8.29 -17.85 -8.05
N LEU A 128 9.40 -17.64 -7.35
CA LEU A 128 10.61 -17.10 -7.93
C LEU A 128 11.21 -18.05 -8.99
N ASP A 129 11.33 -19.36 -8.69
CA ASP A 129 11.85 -20.36 -9.62
C ASP A 129 10.94 -20.49 -10.86
N HIS A 130 9.61 -20.37 -10.68
CA HIS A 130 8.65 -20.32 -11.78
C HIS A 130 8.87 -19.10 -12.67
N LEU A 131 9.04 -17.91 -12.09
CA LEU A 131 9.29 -16.67 -12.83
C LEU A 131 10.61 -16.71 -13.60
N VAL A 132 11.69 -17.21 -12.97
CA VAL A 132 12.99 -17.40 -13.62
C VAL A 132 12.84 -18.30 -14.84
N GLY A 133 12.21 -19.47 -14.67
CA GLY A 133 12.00 -20.42 -15.75
C GLY A 133 11.14 -19.86 -16.90
N ALA A 134 10.16 -19.01 -16.60
CA ALA A 134 9.34 -18.35 -17.62
C ALA A 134 10.12 -17.29 -18.40
N VAL A 135 10.90 -16.46 -17.72
CA VAL A 135 11.72 -15.41 -18.33
C VAL A 135 12.80 -16.03 -19.23
N GLU A 136 13.55 -17.02 -18.72
CA GLU A 136 14.68 -17.62 -19.44
C GLU A 136 14.25 -18.50 -20.62
N ARG A 137 13.22 -19.35 -20.43
CA ARG A 137 12.88 -20.35 -21.45
C ARG A 137 11.81 -19.90 -22.43
N ARG A 138 10.92 -18.98 -22.03
CA ARG A 138 9.74 -18.59 -22.82
C ARG A 138 9.77 -17.14 -23.29
N GLY A 139 10.81 -16.38 -22.97
CA GLY A 139 10.96 -14.99 -23.38
C GLY A 139 9.93 -14.05 -22.80
N TYR A 140 9.42 -14.35 -21.59
CA TYR A 140 8.55 -13.45 -20.84
C TYR A 140 9.35 -12.32 -20.20
N THR A 141 8.66 -11.25 -19.86
CA THR A 141 9.18 -10.15 -19.07
C THR A 141 8.35 -9.95 -17.81
N LEU A 142 8.97 -9.42 -16.77
CA LEU A 142 8.32 -9.14 -15.51
C LEU A 142 8.02 -7.64 -15.42
N VAL A 143 6.76 -7.29 -15.24
CA VAL A 143 6.32 -5.90 -15.23
C VAL A 143 5.56 -5.60 -13.94
N PRO A 144 5.88 -4.52 -13.21
CA PRO A 144 5.10 -4.10 -12.07
C PRO A 144 3.76 -3.55 -12.54
N LEU A 145 2.66 -3.98 -11.91
CA LEU A 145 1.29 -3.60 -12.28
C LEU A 145 0.69 -2.62 -11.31
N GLU A 146 0.67 -2.96 -10.04
CA GLU A 146 0.03 -2.16 -8.98
C GLU A 146 0.84 -2.21 -7.69
N LEU A 147 0.93 -1.07 -7.02
CA LEU A 147 1.53 -0.93 -5.69
C LEU A 147 0.42 -0.56 -4.71
N TYR A 148 0.25 -1.32 -3.63
CA TYR A 148 -0.85 -1.16 -2.68
C TYR A 148 -0.50 -1.61 -1.26
N TRP A 149 -1.39 -1.31 -0.32
CA TRP A 149 -1.31 -1.81 1.05
C TRP A 149 -2.23 -3.00 1.26
N LYS A 150 -1.72 -4.05 1.91
CA LYS A 150 -2.48 -5.21 2.34
C LYS A 150 -2.00 -5.65 3.71
N ALA A 151 -2.91 -5.76 4.66
CA ALA A 151 -2.58 -6.12 6.05
C ALA A 151 -1.45 -5.27 6.66
N GLY A 152 -1.42 -3.95 6.36
CA GLY A 152 -0.39 -3.03 6.86
C GLY A 152 0.99 -3.17 6.20
N ARG A 153 1.13 -4.03 5.19
CA ARG A 153 2.37 -4.28 4.45
C ARG A 153 2.26 -3.74 3.03
N ALA A 154 3.35 -3.18 2.53
CA ALA A 154 3.46 -2.79 1.14
C ALA A 154 3.56 -4.03 0.25
N LYS A 155 2.73 -4.10 -0.78
CA LYS A 155 2.66 -5.17 -1.75
C LYS A 155 2.76 -4.62 -3.17
N LEU A 156 3.45 -5.36 -4.01
CA LEU A 156 3.57 -5.10 -5.44
C LEU A 156 2.93 -6.25 -6.21
N GLU A 157 1.99 -5.96 -7.08
CA GLU A 157 1.50 -6.93 -8.05
C GLU A 157 2.46 -6.97 -9.24
N VAL A 158 3.09 -8.10 -9.46
CA VAL A 158 4.02 -8.35 -10.57
C VAL A 158 3.30 -9.17 -11.63
N GLY A 159 3.33 -8.72 -12.87
CA GLY A 159 2.78 -9.44 -14.01
C GLY A 159 3.86 -10.19 -14.79
N LEU A 160 3.63 -11.48 -15.05
CA LEU A 160 4.34 -12.22 -16.06
C LEU A 160 3.72 -11.87 -17.41
N ALA A 161 4.49 -11.25 -18.30
CA ALA A 161 3.95 -10.57 -19.45
C ALA A 161 4.75 -10.85 -20.73
N LYS A 162 4.06 -10.81 -21.84
CA LYS A 162 4.64 -10.90 -23.20
C LYS A 162 4.38 -9.59 -23.95
N GLY A 163 5.42 -9.05 -24.59
CA GLY A 163 5.29 -7.82 -25.39
C GLY A 163 4.26 -7.96 -26.50
N LYS A 164 3.34 -7.02 -26.61
CA LYS A 164 2.38 -6.96 -27.73
C LYS A 164 3.08 -6.50 -29.00
N LYS A 165 2.75 -7.15 -30.12
CA LYS A 165 3.15 -6.66 -31.45
C LYS A 165 2.44 -5.34 -31.76
N GLN A 166 3.02 -4.54 -32.65
CA GLN A 166 2.47 -3.20 -32.96
C GLN A 166 1.05 -3.26 -33.58
N HIS A 167 0.73 -4.30 -34.31
CA HIS A 167 -0.60 -4.57 -34.85
C HIS A 167 -1.62 -4.80 -33.72
N ASP A 168 -1.28 -5.57 -32.66
CA ASP A 168 -2.14 -5.83 -31.50
C ASP A 168 -2.43 -4.55 -30.71
N LYS A 169 -1.45 -3.65 -30.61
CA LYS A 169 -1.63 -2.34 -29.97
C LYS A 169 -2.66 -1.49 -30.69
N ARG A 170 -2.60 -1.41 -32.03
CA ARG A 170 -3.56 -0.67 -32.86
C ARG A 170 -4.97 -1.24 -32.73
N HIS A 171 -5.12 -2.55 -32.64
CA HIS A 171 -6.42 -3.19 -32.43
C HIS A 171 -7.00 -2.83 -31.05
N THR A 172 -6.17 -2.90 -30.01
CA THR A 172 -6.56 -2.52 -28.63
C THR A 172 -6.98 -1.04 -28.55
N GLU A 173 -6.36 -0.14 -29.31
CA GLU A 173 -6.75 1.27 -29.37
C GLU A 173 -8.13 1.44 -30.02
N LYS A 174 -8.34 0.83 -31.20
CA LYS A 174 -9.62 0.88 -31.90
C LYS A 174 -10.77 0.35 -31.03
N ASP A 175 -10.57 -0.78 -30.36
CA ASP A 175 -11.58 -1.34 -29.46
C ASP A 175 -11.91 -0.41 -28.29
N ARG A 176 -10.89 0.25 -27.72
CA ARG A 176 -11.08 1.21 -26.63
C ARG A 176 -11.84 2.44 -27.08
N ASP A 177 -11.55 2.96 -28.26
CA ASP A 177 -12.24 4.11 -28.83
C ASP A 177 -13.70 3.75 -29.18
N TRP A 178 -13.92 2.60 -29.78
CA TRP A 178 -15.25 2.07 -30.02
C TRP A 178 -16.09 1.94 -28.75
N GLN A 179 -15.51 1.41 -27.66
CA GLN A 179 -16.20 1.30 -26.37
C GLN A 179 -16.53 2.67 -25.77
N ARG A 180 -15.65 3.67 -25.91
CA ARG A 180 -15.94 5.04 -25.47
C ARG A 180 -17.09 5.65 -26.24
N ASP A 181 -17.10 5.50 -27.55
CA ASP A 181 -18.15 6.06 -28.43
C ASP A 181 -19.49 5.37 -28.17
N LYS A 182 -19.50 4.04 -28.05
CA LYS A 182 -20.67 3.29 -27.63
C LYS A 182 -21.21 3.78 -26.27
N GLY A 183 -20.34 4.03 -25.30
CA GLY A 183 -20.72 4.58 -23.99
C GLY A 183 -21.33 5.99 -24.09
N ARG A 184 -20.83 6.86 -24.99
CA ARG A 184 -21.39 8.18 -25.26
C ARG A 184 -22.78 8.11 -25.87
N ILE A 185 -22.96 7.26 -26.89
CA ILE A 185 -24.24 7.06 -27.56
C ILE A 185 -25.30 6.53 -26.60
N MET A 186 -24.96 5.50 -25.81
CA MET A 186 -25.87 4.93 -24.80
C MET A 186 -26.27 5.93 -23.71
N LYS A 187 -25.35 6.83 -23.34
CA LYS A 187 -25.65 7.90 -22.37
C LYS A 187 -26.54 8.99 -22.97
N ALA A 188 -26.38 9.30 -24.24
CA ALA A 188 -27.25 10.25 -24.96
C ALA A 188 -28.67 9.72 -25.16
N MET A 189 -28.83 8.41 -25.41
CA MET A 189 -30.16 7.76 -25.58
C MET A 189 -30.94 7.61 -24.25
N ARG A 190 -30.28 7.76 -23.09
CA ARG A 190 -30.91 7.70 -21.78
C ARG A 190 -31.40 9.06 -21.25
N ARG A 191 -31.16 10.13 -21.95
CA ARG A 191 -31.68 11.48 -21.67
C ARG A 191 -32.91 11.78 -22.48
#